data_489a9f76a1dd65e8ab77d4662d6f0ee0
#
_entry.id   489a9f76a1dd65e8ab77d4662d6f0ee0
#
_cell.length_a   1.000
_cell.length_b   1.000
_cell.length_c   1.000
_cell.angle_alpha   90.00
_cell.angle_beta   90.00
_cell.angle_gamma   90.00
#
_symmetry.space_group_name_H-M   'P 1'
#
loop_
_entity.id
_entity.type
_entity.pdbx_description
1 polymer ?
#
loop_
_entity_poly.entity_id
_entity_poly.type
_entity_poly.pdbx_seq_one_letter_code
_entity_poly.pdbx_strand_id
1 'polypeptide(L)'
;MNVIQDTMTLTGRMMKHMTRSADTIITVVVMPIMIMLAFVYILGGAMTISVASYKGFILPAILLMTVMSGVAYTAFRLNNDVTTGIFERFHSMPIAKSAILNSHVVTSMLFNLLSVALVLFSGVLIGFRSKADIGEWLLALGLLVLVTLAMSWIAVFFGLIAKSNETASVFSYLLMGLLFISSGFVPTETLPHALQGFADYQPITPIINGLRSLMSAGKVPDDLWTAFAWSIGSIVVFQWLSVFRLSQKSKLTA
;
A
#
# COMPACT_ATOMS: atom_id res chain seq x y z
N MET A 1 -7.16 24.13 -19.32
CA MET A 1 -6.94 23.36 -18.06
C MET A 1 -5.90 22.30 -18.33
N ASN A 2 -4.81 22.33 -17.62
CA ASN A 2 -3.72 21.35 -17.79
C ASN A 2 -3.77 20.37 -16.61
N VAL A 3 -4.36 19.18 -16.84
CA VAL A 3 -4.55 18.14 -15.79
C VAL A 3 -3.25 17.82 -15.05
N ILE A 4 -2.12 17.80 -15.75
CA ILE A 4 -0.82 17.48 -15.16
C ILE A 4 -0.39 18.58 -14.19
N GLN A 5 -0.50 19.85 -14.59
CA GLN A 5 -0.10 20.99 -13.78
C GLN A 5 -0.97 21.13 -12.52
N ASP A 6 -2.30 20.95 -12.68
CA ASP A 6 -3.24 20.96 -11.57
C ASP A 6 -2.95 19.82 -10.59
N THR A 7 -2.70 18.60 -11.10
CA THR A 7 -2.32 17.44 -10.28
C THR A 7 -1.04 17.70 -9.51
N MET A 8 0.02 18.23 -10.15
CA MET A 8 1.29 18.50 -9.48
C MET A 8 1.16 19.56 -8.37
N THR A 9 0.40 20.62 -8.61
CA THR A 9 0.17 21.68 -7.63
C THR A 9 -0.55 21.14 -6.39
N LEU A 10 -1.61 20.35 -6.58
CA LEU A 10 -2.35 19.71 -5.50
C LEU A 10 -1.49 18.67 -4.75
N THR A 11 -0.71 17.87 -5.48
CA THR A 11 0.23 16.89 -4.92
C THR A 11 1.25 17.56 -4.01
N GLY A 12 1.86 18.67 -4.46
CA GLY A 12 2.84 19.42 -3.68
C GLY A 12 2.27 19.92 -2.34
N ARG A 13 1.04 20.43 -2.34
CA ARG A 13 0.32 20.85 -1.13
C ARG A 13 0.11 19.67 -0.18
N MET A 14 -0.39 18.55 -0.69
CA MET A 14 -0.68 17.34 0.10
C MET A 14 0.60 16.74 0.68
N MET A 15 1.65 16.62 -0.12
CA MET A 15 2.93 16.09 0.32
C MET A 15 3.52 16.92 1.47
N LYS A 16 3.50 18.25 1.35
CA LYS A 16 3.95 19.14 2.42
C LYS A 16 3.17 18.96 3.73
N HIS A 17 1.90 18.64 3.64
CA HIS A 17 1.08 18.34 4.82
C HIS A 17 1.44 16.97 5.42
N MET A 18 1.63 15.94 4.60
CA MET A 18 1.98 14.58 5.06
C MET A 18 3.35 14.54 5.74
N THR A 19 4.35 15.16 5.13
CA THR A 19 5.73 15.19 5.69
C THR A 19 5.87 16.01 6.97
N ARG A 20 4.92 16.90 7.26
CA ARG A 20 4.88 17.70 8.49
C ARG A 20 3.98 17.12 9.58
N SER A 21 3.22 16.08 9.29
CA SER A 21 2.36 15.41 10.25
C SER A 21 3.15 14.34 10.98
N ALA A 22 3.48 14.58 12.25
CA ALA A 22 4.16 13.59 13.09
C ALA A 22 3.37 12.29 13.20
N ASP A 23 2.06 12.37 13.35
CA ASP A 23 1.15 11.22 13.40
C ASP A 23 1.25 10.34 12.13
N THR A 24 1.28 10.96 10.95
CA THR A 24 1.46 10.24 9.69
C THR A 24 2.82 9.54 9.62
N ILE A 25 3.90 10.22 10.01
CA ILE A 25 5.26 9.64 9.98
C ILE A 25 5.36 8.48 10.97
N ILE A 26 4.83 8.65 12.19
CA ILE A 26 4.84 7.60 13.21
C ILE A 26 4.09 6.37 12.69
N THR A 27 2.88 6.54 12.18
CA THR A 27 2.04 5.41 11.76
C THR A 27 2.56 4.70 10.51
N VAL A 28 3.09 5.43 9.52
CA VAL A 28 3.45 4.85 8.22
C VAL A 28 4.93 4.44 8.16
N VAL A 29 5.80 5.02 8.97
CA VAL A 29 7.24 4.70 8.96
C VAL A 29 7.69 4.06 10.25
N VAL A 30 7.45 4.71 11.39
CA VAL A 30 8.01 4.27 12.67
C VAL A 30 7.36 2.96 13.12
N MET A 31 6.04 2.85 13.05
CA MET A 31 5.32 1.64 13.49
C MET A 31 5.69 0.38 12.70
N PRO A 32 5.76 0.36 11.36
CA PRO A 32 6.26 -0.80 10.63
C PRO A 32 7.70 -1.19 11.01
N ILE A 33 8.58 -0.21 11.23
CA ILE A 33 9.96 -0.48 11.68
C ILE A 33 9.94 -1.12 13.08
N MET A 34 9.16 -0.58 14.01
CA MET A 34 9.05 -1.16 15.36
C MET A 34 8.48 -2.57 15.35
N ILE A 35 7.47 -2.81 14.51
CA ILE A 35 6.90 -4.15 14.33
C ILE A 35 7.94 -5.10 13.72
N MET A 36 8.69 -4.66 12.71
CA MET A 36 9.79 -5.44 12.14
C MET A 36 10.83 -5.81 13.21
N LEU A 37 11.22 -4.84 14.04
CA LEU A 37 12.17 -5.09 15.14
C LEU A 37 11.60 -6.11 16.15
N ALA A 38 10.33 -5.95 16.53
CA ALA A 38 9.66 -6.88 17.44
C ALA A 38 9.63 -8.31 16.88
N PHE A 39 9.25 -8.47 15.61
CA PHE A 39 9.23 -9.78 14.96
C PHE A 39 10.63 -10.39 14.85
N VAL A 40 11.63 -9.62 14.44
CA VAL A 40 13.00 -10.11 14.25
C VAL A 40 13.66 -10.47 15.58
N TYR A 41 13.56 -9.63 16.61
CA TYR A 41 14.30 -9.82 17.85
C TYR A 41 13.53 -10.58 18.92
N ILE A 42 12.20 -10.47 18.98
CA ILE A 42 11.38 -11.16 19.98
C ILE A 42 10.95 -12.53 19.45
N LEU A 43 10.39 -12.59 18.25
CA LEU A 43 9.85 -13.83 17.68
C LEU A 43 10.89 -14.62 16.89
N GLY A 44 11.88 -13.96 16.29
CA GLY A 44 12.92 -14.63 15.50
C GLY A 44 13.75 -15.64 16.31
N GLY A 45 13.90 -15.43 17.62
CA GLY A 45 14.56 -16.38 18.52
C GLY A 45 13.71 -17.62 18.88
N ALA A 46 12.39 -17.52 18.74
CA ALA A 46 11.46 -18.62 19.02
C ALA A 46 11.14 -19.47 17.77
N MET A 47 11.57 -19.02 16.59
CA MET A 47 11.35 -19.74 15.34
C MET A 47 12.43 -20.81 15.12
N THR A 48 12.04 -21.95 14.55
CA THR A 48 12.96 -23.03 14.16
C THR A 48 13.86 -22.67 12.97
N ILE A 49 13.62 -21.53 12.35
CA ILE A 49 14.40 -20.99 11.22
C ILE A 49 15.50 -20.08 11.78
N SER A 50 16.69 -20.07 11.17
CA SER A 50 17.75 -19.16 11.60
C SER A 50 17.28 -17.71 11.53
N VAL A 51 17.67 -16.88 12.50
CA VAL A 51 17.30 -15.45 12.56
C VAL A 51 17.67 -14.71 11.25
N ALA A 52 18.74 -15.12 10.58
CA ALA A 52 19.16 -14.56 9.30
C ALA A 52 18.14 -14.86 8.17
N SER A 53 17.63 -16.08 8.11
CA SER A 53 16.59 -16.48 7.14
C SER A 53 15.24 -15.81 7.45
N TYR A 54 14.92 -15.61 8.73
CA TYR A 54 13.68 -14.99 9.16
C TYR A 54 13.58 -13.51 8.75
N LYS A 55 14.71 -12.79 8.76
CA LYS A 55 14.74 -11.38 8.27
C LYS A 55 14.31 -11.26 6.81
N GLY A 56 14.80 -12.17 5.96
CA GLY A 56 14.40 -12.22 4.55
C GLY A 56 12.96 -12.68 4.36
N PHE A 57 12.46 -13.53 5.26
CA PHE A 57 11.10 -14.03 5.21
C PHE A 57 10.06 -12.94 5.51
N ILE A 58 10.29 -12.14 6.56
CA ILE A 58 9.29 -11.18 7.06
C ILE A 58 9.33 -9.83 6.34
N LEU A 59 10.48 -9.42 5.80
CA LEU A 59 10.66 -8.09 5.23
C LEU A 59 9.62 -7.73 4.15
N PRO A 60 9.28 -8.61 3.18
CA PRO A 60 8.23 -8.31 2.19
C PRO A 60 6.86 -8.02 2.81
N ALA A 61 6.49 -8.74 3.87
CA ALA A 61 5.24 -8.50 4.59
C ALA A 61 5.24 -7.14 5.29
N ILE A 62 6.36 -6.73 5.89
CA ILE A 62 6.51 -5.41 6.51
C ILE A 62 6.46 -4.29 5.47
N LEU A 63 7.08 -4.48 4.29
CA LEU A 63 6.97 -3.50 3.20
C LEU A 63 5.52 -3.34 2.74
N LEU A 64 4.79 -4.44 2.59
CA LEU A 64 3.38 -4.39 2.22
C LEU A 64 2.51 -3.77 3.33
N MET A 65 2.79 -4.08 4.59
CA MET A 65 2.16 -3.45 5.75
C MET A 65 2.37 -1.94 5.75
N THR A 66 3.58 -1.47 5.39
CA THR A 66 3.89 -0.05 5.25
C THR A 66 3.00 0.61 4.19
N VAL A 67 2.86 -0.03 3.02
CA VAL A 67 1.96 0.44 1.95
C VAL A 67 0.52 0.50 2.44
N MET A 68 0.03 -0.55 3.10
CA MET A 68 -1.35 -0.60 3.62
C MET A 68 -1.62 0.50 4.66
N SER A 69 -0.66 0.78 5.54
CA SER A 69 -0.77 1.87 6.51
C SER A 69 -0.83 3.24 5.83
N GLY A 70 -0.01 3.47 4.81
CA GLY A 70 0.00 4.73 4.08
C GLY A 70 -1.25 4.97 3.22
N VAL A 71 -1.79 3.93 2.60
CA VAL A 71 -3.04 4.06 1.82
C VAL A 71 -4.26 4.25 2.72
N ALA A 72 -4.24 3.77 3.96
CA ALA A 72 -5.26 4.08 4.97
C ALA A 72 -5.39 5.59 5.18
N TYR A 73 -4.25 6.26 5.30
CA TYR A 73 -4.18 7.72 5.39
C TYR A 73 -4.72 8.41 4.14
N THR A 74 -4.51 7.83 2.96
CA THR A 74 -5.04 8.37 1.71
C THR A 74 -6.56 8.34 1.69
N ALA A 75 -7.18 7.24 2.10
CA ALA A 75 -8.63 7.13 2.19
C ALA A 75 -9.22 8.12 3.21
N PHE A 76 -8.61 8.20 4.41
CA PHE A 76 -8.99 9.14 5.45
C PHE A 76 -8.95 10.59 4.94
N ARG A 77 -7.86 11.02 4.31
CA ARG A 77 -7.70 12.40 3.81
C ARG A 77 -8.68 12.73 2.69
N LEU A 78 -8.85 11.81 1.74
CA LEU A 78 -9.82 12.03 0.68
C LEU A 78 -11.24 12.15 1.25
N ASN A 79 -11.61 11.29 2.21
CA ASN A 79 -12.92 11.39 2.85
C ASN A 79 -13.06 12.70 3.63
N ASN A 80 -12.02 13.13 4.33
CA ASN A 80 -12.02 14.43 5.01
C ASN A 80 -12.20 15.59 4.04
N ASP A 81 -11.51 15.59 2.90
CA ASP A 81 -11.68 16.62 1.86
C ASP A 81 -13.11 16.62 1.28
N VAL A 82 -13.73 15.43 1.16
CA VAL A 82 -15.12 15.28 0.71
C VAL A 82 -16.12 15.78 1.75
N THR A 83 -15.91 15.50 3.03
CA THR A 83 -16.89 15.80 4.11
C THR A 83 -16.78 17.22 4.63
N THR A 84 -15.61 17.87 4.51
CA THR A 84 -15.39 19.26 4.96
C THR A 84 -15.70 20.32 3.88
N GLY A 85 -16.25 19.92 2.73
CA GLY A 85 -16.60 20.85 1.65
C GLY A 85 -15.40 21.38 0.84
N ILE A 86 -14.18 20.92 1.11
CA ILE A 86 -12.99 21.27 0.30
C ILE A 86 -13.18 20.79 -1.13
N PHE A 87 -13.84 19.65 -1.28
CA PHE A 87 -14.16 19.07 -2.58
C PHE A 87 -15.09 19.95 -3.41
N GLU A 88 -16.09 20.58 -2.78
CA GLU A 88 -17.01 21.52 -3.44
C GLU A 88 -16.30 22.82 -3.85
N ARG A 89 -15.37 23.30 -3.00
CA ARG A 89 -14.52 24.45 -3.36
C ARG A 89 -13.64 24.16 -4.58
N PHE A 90 -13.11 22.96 -4.71
CA PHE A 90 -12.34 22.57 -5.90
C PHE A 90 -13.22 22.46 -7.14
N HIS A 91 -14.51 22.10 -7.00
CA HIS A 91 -15.45 22.07 -8.11
C HIS A 91 -15.82 23.47 -8.63
N SER A 92 -15.75 24.51 -7.79
CA SER A 92 -15.96 25.90 -8.19
C SER A 92 -14.72 26.56 -8.84
N MET A 93 -13.55 25.92 -8.75
CA MET A 93 -12.33 26.41 -9.37
C MET A 93 -12.17 25.87 -10.80
N PRO A 94 -11.46 26.57 -11.69
CA PRO A 94 -11.17 26.10 -13.05
C PRO A 94 -10.07 25.01 -13.04
N ILE A 95 -10.30 23.91 -12.28
CA ILE A 95 -9.39 22.77 -12.11
C ILE A 95 -10.01 21.54 -12.74
N ALA A 96 -9.20 20.69 -13.37
CA ALA A 96 -9.68 19.43 -13.91
C ALA A 96 -10.17 18.51 -12.78
N LYS A 97 -11.41 18.03 -12.85
CA LYS A 97 -12.01 17.16 -11.80
C LYS A 97 -11.20 15.90 -11.54
N SER A 98 -10.59 15.32 -12.59
CA SER A 98 -9.70 14.16 -12.45
C SER A 98 -8.39 14.49 -11.73
N ALA A 99 -7.93 15.75 -11.77
CA ALA A 99 -6.70 16.17 -11.10
C ALA A 99 -6.79 16.01 -9.57
N ILE A 100 -8.00 16.12 -9.00
CA ILE A 100 -8.23 15.95 -7.56
C ILE A 100 -7.93 14.49 -7.16
N LEU A 101 -8.51 13.50 -7.84
CA LEU A 101 -8.25 12.09 -7.53
C LEU A 101 -6.80 11.71 -7.83
N ASN A 102 -6.29 12.14 -8.98
CA ASN A 102 -4.91 11.87 -9.38
C ASN A 102 -3.90 12.43 -8.37
N SER A 103 -4.17 13.61 -7.80
CA SER A 103 -3.28 14.19 -6.77
C SER A 103 -3.23 13.34 -5.50
N HIS A 104 -4.35 12.76 -5.05
CA HIS A 104 -4.36 11.82 -3.93
C HIS A 104 -3.57 10.55 -4.24
N VAL A 105 -3.74 9.97 -5.45
CA VAL A 105 -3.01 8.78 -5.88
C VAL A 105 -1.50 9.06 -5.97
N VAL A 106 -1.09 10.14 -6.64
CA VAL A 106 0.32 10.50 -6.81
C VAL A 106 0.96 10.80 -5.44
N THR A 107 0.27 11.54 -4.58
CA THR A 107 0.75 11.82 -3.21
C THR A 107 0.91 10.52 -2.42
N SER A 108 -0.07 9.62 -2.48
CA SER A 108 -0.03 8.30 -1.86
C SER A 108 1.17 7.50 -2.34
N MET A 109 1.37 7.44 -3.66
CA MET A 109 2.51 6.71 -4.25
C MET A 109 3.85 7.26 -3.77
N LEU A 110 4.06 8.57 -3.89
CA LEU A 110 5.32 9.19 -3.50
C LEU A 110 5.63 8.97 -2.02
N PHE A 111 4.64 9.16 -1.16
CA PHE A 111 4.81 9.01 0.28
C PHE A 111 5.04 7.53 0.68
N ASN A 112 4.27 6.61 0.11
CA ASN A 112 4.43 5.18 0.38
C ASN A 112 5.76 4.64 -0.13
N LEU A 113 6.19 5.00 -1.34
CA LEU A 113 7.48 4.56 -1.87
C LEU A 113 8.65 5.10 -1.04
N LEU A 114 8.57 6.35 -0.56
CA LEU A 114 9.56 6.90 0.37
C LEU A 114 9.56 6.11 1.68
N SER A 115 8.40 5.81 2.23
CA SER A 115 8.25 5.03 3.48
C SER A 115 8.78 3.61 3.33
N VAL A 116 8.46 2.94 2.23
CA VAL A 116 8.99 1.61 1.86
C VAL A 116 10.52 1.64 1.75
N ALA A 117 11.09 2.68 1.13
CA ALA A 117 12.55 2.83 1.03
C ALA A 117 13.20 2.97 2.42
N LEU A 118 12.58 3.74 3.34
CA LEU A 118 13.08 3.89 4.71
C LEU A 118 12.99 2.59 5.51
N VAL A 119 11.89 1.85 5.37
CA VAL A 119 11.72 0.53 6.01
C VAL A 119 12.70 -0.48 5.44
N LEU A 120 12.88 -0.52 4.13
CA LEU A 120 13.87 -1.38 3.48
C LEU A 120 15.30 -1.05 3.94
N PHE A 121 15.64 0.23 4.00
CA PHE A 121 16.93 0.68 4.53
C PHE A 121 17.14 0.22 5.97
N SER A 122 16.12 0.34 6.82
CA SER A 122 16.14 -0.19 8.19
C SER A 122 16.35 -1.70 8.21
N GLY A 123 15.73 -2.46 7.31
CA GLY A 123 15.94 -3.90 7.12
C GLY A 123 17.39 -4.24 6.81
N VAL A 124 18.03 -3.47 5.93
CA VAL A 124 19.46 -3.63 5.60
C VAL A 124 20.36 -3.36 6.81
N LEU A 125 20.04 -2.31 7.62
CA LEU A 125 20.78 -2.01 8.85
C LEU A 125 20.68 -3.14 9.89
N ILE A 126 19.52 -3.80 10.00
CA ILE A 126 19.30 -4.94 10.90
C ILE A 126 20.04 -6.22 10.41
N GLY A 127 20.57 -6.18 9.18
CA GLY A 127 21.37 -7.26 8.62
C GLY A 127 20.63 -8.13 7.59
N PHE A 128 19.55 -7.61 6.96
CA PHE A 128 19.02 -8.23 5.75
C PHE A 128 20.09 -8.19 4.66
N ARG A 129 20.31 -9.32 4.01
CA ARG A 129 21.24 -9.47 2.87
C ARG A 129 20.51 -10.13 1.72
N SER A 130 20.35 -9.40 0.65
CA SER A 130 19.75 -9.90 -0.59
C SER A 130 20.78 -10.74 -1.36
N LYS A 131 20.29 -11.79 -2.03
CA LYS A 131 21.04 -12.54 -3.04
C LYS A 131 20.60 -12.19 -4.46
N ALA A 132 19.63 -11.28 -4.59
CA ALA A 132 19.04 -10.85 -5.85
C ALA A 132 20.05 -10.06 -6.69
N ASP A 133 19.98 -10.25 -7.98
CA ASP A 133 20.68 -9.42 -8.96
C ASP A 133 19.91 -8.09 -9.24
N ILE A 134 20.46 -7.26 -10.11
CA ILE A 134 19.84 -5.96 -10.48
C ILE A 134 18.49 -6.18 -11.18
N GLY A 135 18.36 -7.21 -12.01
CA GLY A 135 17.12 -7.52 -12.73
C GLY A 135 15.99 -7.89 -11.77
N GLU A 136 16.28 -8.74 -10.80
CA GLU A 136 15.33 -9.17 -9.76
C GLU A 136 14.91 -8.00 -8.86
N TRP A 137 15.84 -7.10 -8.51
CA TRP A 137 15.53 -5.88 -7.79
C TRP A 137 14.66 -4.92 -8.59
N LEU A 138 14.87 -4.79 -9.90
CA LEU A 138 14.01 -3.99 -10.78
C LEU A 138 12.60 -4.58 -10.86
N LEU A 139 12.46 -5.91 -10.93
CA LEU A 139 11.17 -6.59 -10.89
C LEU A 139 10.47 -6.40 -9.53
N ALA A 140 11.20 -6.53 -8.43
CA ALA A 140 10.66 -6.30 -7.07
C ALA A 140 10.18 -4.86 -6.91
N LEU A 141 10.97 -3.89 -7.36
CA LEU A 141 10.60 -2.47 -7.34
C LEU A 141 9.38 -2.20 -8.22
N GLY A 142 9.35 -2.78 -9.43
CA GLY A 142 8.20 -2.69 -10.34
C GLY A 142 6.93 -3.24 -9.71
N LEU A 143 7.01 -4.40 -9.05
CA LEU A 143 5.88 -4.99 -8.33
C LEU A 143 5.44 -4.09 -7.14
N LEU A 144 6.37 -3.56 -6.34
CA LEU A 144 6.05 -2.64 -5.24
C LEU A 144 5.35 -1.37 -5.74
N VAL A 145 5.83 -0.78 -6.82
CA VAL A 145 5.22 0.40 -7.44
C VAL A 145 3.79 0.06 -7.90
N LEU A 146 3.61 -1.06 -8.58
CA LEU A 146 2.32 -1.47 -9.10
C LEU A 146 1.31 -1.78 -8.00
N VAL A 147 1.75 -2.51 -6.95
CA VAL A 147 0.92 -2.79 -5.77
C VAL A 147 0.56 -1.51 -5.04
N THR A 148 1.51 -0.59 -4.86
CA THR A 148 1.24 0.72 -4.22
C THR A 148 0.21 1.52 -5.01
N LEU A 149 0.28 1.49 -6.35
CA LEU A 149 -0.70 2.13 -7.22
C LEU A 149 -2.08 1.48 -7.09
N ALA A 150 -2.15 0.15 -7.10
CA ALA A 150 -3.39 -0.61 -6.92
C ALA A 150 -4.06 -0.27 -5.59
N MET A 151 -3.30 -0.35 -4.50
CA MET A 151 -3.80 -0.04 -3.15
C MET A 151 -4.21 1.44 -3.02
N SER A 152 -3.51 2.36 -3.70
CA SER A 152 -3.89 3.77 -3.70
C SER A 152 -5.24 4.01 -4.39
N TRP A 153 -5.54 3.34 -5.51
CA TRP A 153 -6.85 3.42 -6.15
C TRP A 153 -7.96 2.79 -5.32
N ILE A 154 -7.69 1.67 -4.63
CA ILE A 154 -8.61 1.08 -3.66
C ILE A 154 -8.93 2.10 -2.56
N ALA A 155 -7.91 2.73 -1.98
CA ALA A 155 -8.06 3.74 -0.94
C ALA A 155 -8.88 4.96 -1.40
N VAL A 156 -8.62 5.44 -2.61
CA VAL A 156 -9.39 6.54 -3.23
C VAL A 156 -10.86 6.16 -3.37
N PHE A 157 -11.15 4.96 -3.85
CA PHE A 157 -12.54 4.49 -3.96
C PHE A 157 -13.25 4.46 -2.62
N PHE A 158 -12.64 3.84 -1.60
CA PHE A 158 -13.23 3.76 -0.26
C PHE A 158 -13.35 5.14 0.40
N GLY A 159 -12.37 6.03 0.21
CA GLY A 159 -12.44 7.42 0.67
C GLY A 159 -13.61 8.21 0.05
N LEU A 160 -13.95 7.95 -1.23
CA LEU A 160 -15.08 8.60 -1.91
C LEU A 160 -16.45 8.12 -1.44
N ILE A 161 -16.58 6.83 -1.08
CA ILE A 161 -17.89 6.23 -0.73
C ILE A 161 -18.17 6.26 0.76
N ALA A 162 -17.14 6.40 1.59
CA ALA A 162 -17.29 6.41 3.04
C ALA A 162 -18.12 7.61 3.52
N LYS A 163 -18.96 7.39 4.53
CA LYS A 163 -19.81 8.42 5.11
C LYS A 163 -19.10 9.23 6.20
N SER A 164 -18.04 8.68 6.78
CA SER A 164 -17.22 9.33 7.81
C SER A 164 -15.76 8.91 7.68
N ASN A 165 -14.86 9.67 8.32
CA ASN A 165 -13.44 9.37 8.35
C ASN A 165 -13.15 8.00 8.98
N GLU A 166 -13.91 7.61 10.00
CA GLU A 166 -13.80 6.30 10.65
C GLU A 166 -14.15 5.19 9.65
N THR A 167 -15.27 5.33 8.93
CA THR A 167 -15.69 4.36 7.91
C THR A 167 -14.67 4.28 6.77
N ALA A 168 -14.06 5.38 6.39
CA ALA A 168 -12.99 5.40 5.38
C ALA A 168 -11.77 4.58 5.81
N SER A 169 -11.51 4.51 7.11
CA SER A 169 -10.37 3.78 7.66
C SER A 169 -10.64 2.27 7.85
N VAL A 170 -11.91 1.86 7.93
CA VAL A 170 -12.29 0.45 8.19
C VAL A 170 -11.74 -0.51 7.13
N PHE A 171 -11.69 -0.11 5.84
CA PHE A 171 -11.14 -0.96 4.80
C PHE A 171 -9.67 -1.33 5.05
N SER A 172 -8.93 -0.47 5.73
CA SER A 172 -7.52 -0.71 6.06
C SER A 172 -7.35 -1.83 7.08
N TYR A 173 -8.29 -1.95 8.02
CA TYR A 173 -8.30 -3.09 8.95
C TYR A 173 -8.60 -4.39 8.24
N LEU A 174 -9.46 -4.37 7.20
CA LEU A 174 -9.69 -5.54 6.33
C LEU A 174 -8.42 -5.94 5.58
N LEU A 175 -7.71 -4.97 4.97
CA LEU A 175 -6.44 -5.24 4.30
C LEU A 175 -5.38 -5.78 5.26
N MET A 176 -5.31 -5.22 6.47
CA MET A 176 -4.40 -5.70 7.50
C MET A 176 -4.76 -7.13 7.95
N GLY A 177 -6.06 -7.44 8.11
CA GLY A 177 -6.54 -8.79 8.39
C GLY A 177 -6.14 -9.79 7.30
N LEU A 178 -6.30 -9.42 6.02
CA LEU A 178 -5.86 -10.23 4.89
C LEU A 178 -4.34 -10.44 4.90
N LEU A 179 -3.56 -9.44 5.28
CA LEU A 179 -2.11 -9.55 5.41
C LEU A 179 -1.71 -10.58 6.49
N PHE A 180 -2.39 -10.58 7.64
CA PHE A 180 -2.12 -11.54 8.71
C PHE A 180 -2.52 -12.99 8.35
N ILE A 181 -3.56 -13.16 7.52
CA ILE A 181 -3.99 -14.47 7.01
C ILE A 181 -3.19 -14.90 5.76
N SER A 182 -2.20 -14.13 5.32
CA SER A 182 -1.37 -14.45 4.16
C SER A 182 -0.10 -15.22 4.55
N SER A 183 0.73 -15.54 3.55
CA SER A 183 2.07 -16.08 3.75
C SER A 183 3.07 -15.08 4.33
N GLY A 184 2.60 -13.90 4.78
CA GLY A 184 3.48 -12.79 5.19
C GLY A 184 4.26 -13.06 6.45
N PHE A 185 3.59 -13.47 7.49
CA PHE A 185 4.17 -13.63 8.83
C PHE A 185 4.46 -15.08 9.19
N VAL A 186 3.67 -16.02 8.64
CA VAL A 186 3.84 -17.46 8.83
C VAL A 186 3.60 -18.18 7.51
N PRO A 187 4.23 -19.33 7.25
CA PRO A 187 3.93 -20.16 6.09
C PRO A 187 2.44 -20.56 6.09
N THR A 188 1.76 -20.51 4.95
CA THR A 188 0.31 -20.83 4.84
C THR A 188 -0.01 -22.26 5.29
N GLU A 189 0.94 -23.18 5.13
CA GLU A 189 0.86 -24.58 5.56
C GLU A 189 0.68 -24.76 7.09
N THR A 190 1.10 -23.76 7.87
CA THR A 190 0.97 -23.77 9.34
C THR A 190 -0.38 -23.26 9.83
N LEU A 191 -1.19 -22.69 8.94
CA LEU A 191 -2.54 -22.20 9.27
C LEU A 191 -3.51 -23.39 9.43
N PRO A 192 -4.61 -23.20 10.19
CA PRO A 192 -5.70 -24.17 10.23
C PRO A 192 -6.23 -24.47 8.81
N HIS A 193 -6.54 -25.73 8.51
CA HIS A 193 -6.98 -26.18 7.18
C HIS A 193 -8.11 -25.33 6.57
N ALA A 194 -9.02 -24.84 7.40
CA ALA A 194 -10.12 -23.97 6.96
C ALA A 194 -9.65 -22.63 6.38
N LEU A 195 -8.47 -22.15 6.79
CA LEU A 195 -7.90 -20.88 6.34
C LEU A 195 -6.86 -21.03 5.23
N GLN A 196 -6.26 -22.22 5.05
CA GLN A 196 -5.20 -22.47 4.08
C GLN A 196 -5.64 -22.12 2.66
N GLY A 197 -6.77 -22.66 2.21
CA GLY A 197 -7.29 -22.39 0.87
C GLY A 197 -7.55 -20.90 0.62
N PHE A 198 -8.12 -20.19 1.61
CA PHE A 198 -8.29 -18.75 1.49
C PHE A 198 -6.96 -18.02 1.46
N ALA A 199 -6.00 -18.38 2.31
CA ALA A 199 -4.69 -17.77 2.40
C ALA A 199 -3.89 -17.92 1.10
N ASP A 200 -3.98 -19.07 0.43
CA ASP A 200 -3.25 -19.34 -0.80
C ASP A 200 -3.80 -18.59 -2.02
N TYR A 201 -5.14 -18.47 -2.11
CA TYR A 201 -5.80 -17.86 -3.27
C TYR A 201 -6.05 -16.35 -3.15
N GLN A 202 -5.90 -15.76 -1.95
CA GLN A 202 -6.06 -14.31 -1.78
C GLN A 202 -4.95 -13.52 -2.48
N PRO A 203 -5.20 -12.25 -2.93
CA PRO A 203 -4.25 -11.48 -3.73
C PRO A 203 -2.94 -11.12 -3.01
N ILE A 204 -2.93 -11.09 -1.67
CA ILE A 204 -1.77 -10.65 -0.89
C ILE A 204 -0.67 -11.71 -0.86
N THR A 205 -1.03 -13.00 -0.79
CA THR A 205 -0.07 -14.10 -0.76
C THR A 205 0.84 -14.16 -1.98
N PRO A 206 0.36 -14.15 -3.24
CA PRO A 206 1.25 -14.13 -4.40
C PRO A 206 2.12 -12.88 -4.48
N ILE A 207 1.61 -11.72 -4.01
CA ILE A 207 2.41 -10.49 -3.95
C ILE A 207 3.59 -10.66 -2.97
N ILE A 208 3.33 -11.19 -1.78
CA ILE A 208 4.38 -11.42 -0.77
C ILE A 208 5.39 -12.47 -1.23
N ASN A 209 4.90 -13.58 -1.77
CA ASN A 209 5.76 -14.65 -2.29
C ASN A 209 6.62 -14.14 -3.45
N GLY A 210 6.04 -13.34 -4.36
CA GLY A 210 6.74 -12.67 -5.43
C GLY A 210 7.88 -11.79 -4.91
N LEU A 211 7.58 -10.88 -4.00
CA LEU A 211 8.58 -10.01 -3.39
C LEU A 211 9.64 -10.81 -2.61
N ARG A 212 9.23 -11.82 -1.85
CA ARG A 212 10.15 -12.67 -1.06
C ARG A 212 11.13 -13.41 -1.96
N SER A 213 10.64 -14.02 -3.03
CA SER A 213 11.49 -14.75 -3.97
C SER A 213 12.46 -13.83 -4.69
N LEU A 214 11.99 -12.70 -5.22
CA LEU A 214 12.82 -11.72 -5.91
C LEU A 214 13.88 -11.11 -4.98
N MET A 215 13.51 -10.73 -3.75
CA MET A 215 14.43 -10.02 -2.84
C MET A 215 15.39 -10.94 -2.08
N SER A 216 14.99 -12.18 -1.79
CA SER A 216 15.77 -13.06 -0.89
C SER A 216 16.37 -14.28 -1.59
N ALA A 217 15.63 -14.90 -2.50
CA ALA A 217 16.06 -16.14 -3.14
C ALA A 217 16.80 -15.92 -4.46
N GLY A 218 16.65 -14.73 -5.07
CA GLY A 218 17.22 -14.44 -6.38
C GLY A 218 16.61 -15.35 -7.45
N LYS A 219 15.30 -15.51 -7.45
CA LYS A 219 14.56 -16.33 -8.41
C LYS A 219 13.24 -15.64 -8.77
N VAL A 220 12.87 -15.74 -10.02
CA VAL A 220 11.55 -15.33 -10.50
C VAL A 220 10.56 -16.43 -10.13
N PRO A 221 9.58 -16.19 -9.26
CA PRO A 221 8.62 -17.20 -8.86
C PRO A 221 7.48 -17.34 -9.88
N ASP A 222 6.85 -18.51 -9.92
CA ASP A 222 5.71 -18.77 -10.80
C ASP A 222 4.51 -17.85 -10.45
N ASP A 223 4.35 -17.51 -9.18
CA ASP A 223 3.29 -16.63 -8.67
C ASP A 223 3.43 -15.16 -9.09
N LEU A 224 4.56 -14.77 -9.70
CA LEU A 224 4.83 -13.38 -10.06
C LEU A 224 3.76 -12.84 -11.02
N TRP A 225 3.38 -13.61 -12.01
CA TRP A 225 2.36 -13.22 -12.98
C TRP A 225 0.98 -13.06 -12.35
N THR A 226 0.66 -13.89 -11.35
CA THR A 226 -0.57 -13.78 -10.56
C THR A 226 -0.57 -12.48 -9.74
N ALA A 227 0.57 -12.11 -9.13
CA ALA A 227 0.72 -10.85 -8.40
C ALA A 227 0.55 -9.62 -9.32
N PHE A 228 1.12 -9.64 -10.51
CA PHE A 228 0.93 -8.59 -11.52
C PHE A 228 -0.52 -8.51 -11.99
N ALA A 229 -1.15 -9.65 -12.28
CA ALA A 229 -2.53 -9.72 -12.75
C ALA A 229 -3.51 -9.15 -11.71
N TRP A 230 -3.37 -9.53 -10.43
CA TRP A 230 -4.16 -8.97 -9.33
C TRP A 230 -3.97 -7.46 -9.18
N SER A 231 -2.73 -6.98 -9.27
CA SER A 231 -2.42 -5.56 -9.14
C SER A 231 -3.01 -4.74 -10.29
N ILE A 232 -2.81 -5.18 -11.53
CA ILE A 232 -3.34 -4.51 -12.74
C ILE A 232 -4.87 -4.55 -12.73
N GLY A 233 -5.46 -5.71 -12.45
CA GLY A 233 -6.91 -5.85 -12.35
C GLY A 233 -7.52 -4.91 -11.31
N SER A 234 -6.90 -4.82 -10.13
CA SER A 234 -7.33 -3.89 -9.08
C SER A 234 -7.23 -2.44 -9.53
N ILE A 235 -6.14 -2.03 -10.20
CA ILE A 235 -6.00 -0.67 -10.73
C ILE A 235 -7.16 -0.34 -11.68
N VAL A 236 -7.39 -1.19 -12.68
CA VAL A 236 -8.42 -0.95 -13.70
C VAL A 236 -9.81 -0.84 -13.06
N VAL A 237 -10.15 -1.79 -12.19
CA VAL A 237 -11.48 -1.83 -11.53
C VAL A 237 -11.68 -0.63 -10.64
N PHE A 238 -10.76 -0.34 -9.72
CA PHE A 238 -10.96 0.72 -8.72
C PHE A 238 -10.75 2.12 -9.28
N GLN A 239 -9.92 2.29 -10.31
CA GLN A 239 -9.83 3.54 -11.05
C GLN A 239 -11.17 3.84 -11.76
N TRP A 240 -11.71 2.85 -12.47
CA TRP A 240 -13.00 3.00 -13.15
C TRP A 240 -14.13 3.32 -12.17
N LEU A 241 -14.24 2.57 -11.07
CA LEU A 241 -15.22 2.80 -10.01
C LEU A 241 -15.09 4.19 -9.39
N SER A 242 -13.86 4.66 -9.13
CA SER A 242 -13.61 5.98 -8.54
C SER A 242 -14.04 7.11 -9.48
N VAL A 243 -13.69 7.02 -10.75
CA VAL A 243 -14.09 8.01 -11.77
C VAL A 243 -15.61 8.00 -11.94
N PHE A 244 -16.24 6.83 -11.99
CA PHE A 244 -17.68 6.69 -12.09
C PHE A 244 -18.40 7.34 -10.89
N ARG A 245 -17.95 7.09 -9.66
CA ARG A 245 -18.50 7.71 -8.45
C ARG A 245 -18.32 9.22 -8.43
N LEU A 246 -17.17 9.72 -8.86
CA LEU A 246 -16.92 11.15 -8.96
C LEU A 246 -17.91 11.82 -9.92
N SER A 247 -18.18 11.20 -11.08
CA SER A 247 -19.13 11.72 -12.07
C SER A 247 -20.57 11.77 -11.56
N GLN A 248 -20.98 10.80 -10.74
CA GLN A 248 -22.29 10.79 -10.10
C GLN A 248 -22.44 11.93 -9.08
N LYS A 249 -21.46 12.14 -8.20
CA LYS A 249 -21.47 13.24 -7.23
C LYS A 249 -21.55 14.62 -7.94
N SER A 250 -20.81 14.80 -9.02
CA SER A 250 -20.82 16.04 -9.79
C SER A 250 -22.16 16.37 -10.47
N LYS A 251 -23.02 15.37 -10.72
CA LYS A 251 -24.37 15.58 -11.29
C LYS A 251 -25.42 15.93 -10.24
N LEU A 252 -25.18 15.59 -8.97
CA LEU A 252 -26.10 15.88 -7.87
C LEU A 252 -25.92 17.30 -7.30
N THR A 253 -24.78 17.94 -7.60
CA THR A 253 -24.43 19.31 -7.16
C THR A 253 -24.55 20.37 -8.25
N ALA A 254 -24.91 19.99 -9.47
CA ALA A 254 -25.23 20.86 -10.60
C ALA A 254 -26.75 21.00 -10.77
#